data_5a55355ea65ca4d13d7cf0e2eecbbd3d
#
_entry.id   5a55355ea65ca4d13d7cf0e2eecbbd3d
#
_cell.length_a   1.000
_cell.length_b   1.000
_cell.length_c   1.000
_cell.angle_alpha   90.00
_cell.angle_beta   90.00
_cell.angle_gamma   90.00
#
_symmetry.space_group_name_H-M   'P 1'
#
loop_
_entity.id
_entity.type
_entity.pdbx_description
1 polymer ?
#
loop_
_entity_poly.entity_id
_entity_poly.type
_entity_poly.pdbx_seq_one_letter_code
_entity_poly.pdbx_strand_id
1 'polypeptide(L)'
;KMTDLSGSFPNAQLNKASELGLRNQVDRSQGEALNYEECALLFYNALTANAASGSAYGSSLGFTVSNGQVDTSSVMLKSLKGPFVAGDTVQLPFVPKMVYRNDKASESAELNKYDVYYYSESLQTVWIYTRKAAGRITAVSPSASAPTAVTVAGVSYQLGSTAVASKVSSLNGGGVGEVVTLLLGMDNEVADVITGEEADSVFYGVVQGAARSLVEDNGADVLQRVSVMCTDGIQRTVNVDKSLNYPTGWLVEIRVTPEGESVSGIENKVVTGKVSADAATLGKYTLADDVQILDTTSEGVAGAIRPHPPA
;
A
#
# COMPACT_ATOMS: atom_id res chain seq x y z
N LYS A 1 -29.95 -16.99 25.39
CA LYS A 1 -31.25 -17.45 25.91
C LYS A 1 -31.91 -16.26 26.59
N MET A 2 -32.99 -15.73 26.02
CA MET A 2 -33.79 -14.68 26.68
C MET A 2 -34.64 -15.35 27.77
N THR A 3 -34.22 -15.21 29.02
CA THR A 3 -34.92 -15.78 30.18
C THR A 3 -35.75 -14.76 30.95
N ASP A 4 -35.67 -13.48 30.53
CA ASP A 4 -36.26 -12.32 31.21
C ASP A 4 -37.42 -11.68 30.42
N LEU A 5 -38.03 -12.44 29.51
CA LEU A 5 -39.17 -11.96 28.75
C LEU A 5 -40.42 -12.03 29.62
N SER A 6 -41.09 -10.89 29.82
CA SER A 6 -42.39 -10.79 30.47
C SER A 6 -43.49 -10.54 29.44
N GLY A 7 -44.53 -11.37 29.44
CA GLY A 7 -45.67 -11.25 28.53
C GLY A 7 -45.80 -12.42 27.55
N SER A 8 -46.81 -12.34 26.67
CA SER A 8 -47.12 -13.38 25.69
C SER A 8 -46.32 -13.20 24.41
N PHE A 9 -46.07 -14.31 23.70
CA PHE A 9 -45.53 -14.31 22.34
C PHE A 9 -46.55 -13.72 21.36
N PRO A 10 -46.17 -12.86 20.41
CA PRO A 10 -44.82 -12.34 20.15
C PRO A 10 -44.52 -10.99 20.82
N ASN A 11 -45.47 -10.40 21.55
CA ASN A 11 -45.34 -9.05 22.10
C ASN A 11 -44.15 -8.91 23.06
N ALA A 12 -43.89 -9.92 23.88
CA ALA A 12 -42.74 -9.90 24.79
C ALA A 12 -41.42 -9.77 24.03
N GLN A 13 -41.26 -10.48 22.91
CA GLN A 13 -40.07 -10.44 22.06
C GLN A 13 -39.95 -9.10 21.33
N LEU A 14 -41.06 -8.57 20.80
CA LEU A 14 -41.06 -7.27 20.11
C LEU A 14 -40.73 -6.13 21.08
N ASN A 15 -41.29 -6.13 22.28
CA ASN A 15 -40.98 -5.16 23.32
C ASN A 15 -39.51 -5.22 23.71
N LYS A 16 -38.97 -6.44 23.91
CA LYS A 16 -37.53 -6.58 24.22
C LYS A 16 -36.64 -6.15 23.07
N ALA A 17 -37.02 -6.44 21.84
CA ALA A 17 -36.28 -5.97 20.66
C ALA A 17 -36.24 -4.44 20.58
N SER A 18 -37.35 -3.77 20.92
CA SER A 18 -37.41 -2.31 20.98
C SER A 18 -36.57 -1.76 22.14
N GLU A 19 -36.64 -2.36 23.33
CA GLU A 19 -35.81 -1.99 24.49
C GLU A 19 -34.31 -2.09 24.20
N LEU A 20 -33.90 -3.10 23.46
CA LEU A 20 -32.51 -3.31 23.05
C LEU A 20 -32.10 -2.45 21.84
N GLY A 21 -32.98 -1.64 21.31
CA GLY A 21 -32.70 -0.80 20.14
C GLY A 21 -32.64 -1.56 18.80
N LEU A 22 -32.97 -2.86 18.78
CA LEU A 22 -32.91 -3.68 17.55
C LEU A 22 -33.84 -3.14 16.45
N ARG A 23 -34.94 -2.49 16.83
CA ARG A 23 -35.94 -1.92 15.91
C ARG A 23 -35.75 -0.44 15.64
N ASN A 24 -34.64 0.15 16.01
CA ASN A 24 -34.37 1.56 15.71
C ASN A 24 -34.51 1.81 14.19
N GLN A 25 -35.33 2.80 13.81
CA GLN A 25 -35.65 3.16 12.42
C GLN A 25 -36.38 2.06 11.62
N VAL A 26 -36.98 1.06 12.29
CA VAL A 26 -37.79 0.01 11.65
C VAL A 26 -39.18 0.06 12.24
N ASP A 27 -40.11 0.76 11.57
CA ASP A 27 -41.46 1.05 12.00
C ASP A 27 -42.47 0.07 11.33
N ARG A 28 -42.24 -1.25 11.48
CA ARG A 28 -43.16 -2.29 10.98
C ARG A 28 -43.99 -2.85 12.08
N SER A 29 -45.27 -2.98 11.79
CA SER A 29 -46.21 -3.71 12.66
C SER A 29 -46.02 -5.21 12.54
N GLN A 30 -46.54 -5.92 13.54
CA GLN A 30 -46.55 -7.38 13.52
C GLN A 30 -47.32 -7.91 12.30
N GLY A 31 -46.68 -8.79 11.54
CA GLY A 31 -47.25 -9.41 10.34
C GLY A 31 -46.98 -8.68 9.03
N GLU A 32 -46.37 -7.48 9.09
CA GLU A 32 -45.91 -6.79 7.89
C GLU A 32 -44.58 -7.33 7.41
N ALA A 33 -44.40 -7.42 6.09
CA ALA A 33 -43.14 -7.83 5.49
C ALA A 33 -42.11 -6.72 5.58
N LEU A 34 -40.88 -7.11 5.88
CA LEU A 34 -39.72 -6.23 5.84
C LEU A 34 -39.17 -6.10 4.41
N ASN A 35 -38.71 -4.92 4.04
CA ASN A 35 -37.91 -4.73 2.85
C ASN A 35 -36.42 -4.98 3.14
N TYR A 36 -35.57 -4.94 2.10
CA TYR A 36 -34.12 -5.18 2.26
C TYR A 36 -33.43 -4.18 3.15
N GLU A 37 -33.81 -2.90 3.08
CA GLU A 37 -33.24 -1.83 3.89
C GLU A 37 -33.57 -2.02 5.37
N GLU A 38 -34.81 -2.35 5.69
CA GLU A 38 -35.26 -2.61 7.05
C GLU A 38 -34.57 -3.86 7.64
N CYS A 39 -34.37 -4.91 6.82
CA CYS A 39 -33.59 -6.07 7.23
C CYS A 39 -32.13 -5.68 7.53
N ALA A 40 -31.50 -4.86 6.68
CA ALA A 40 -30.14 -4.39 6.89
C ALA A 40 -30.02 -3.55 8.18
N LEU A 41 -31.02 -2.67 8.45
CA LEU A 41 -31.08 -1.89 9.69
C LEU A 41 -31.21 -2.79 10.92
N LEU A 42 -32.04 -3.81 10.89
CA LEU A 42 -32.15 -4.79 12.00
C LEU A 42 -30.82 -5.48 12.28
N PHE A 43 -30.10 -5.91 11.23
CA PHE A 43 -28.78 -6.52 11.40
C PHE A 43 -27.75 -5.53 11.94
N TYR A 44 -27.74 -4.29 11.43
CA TYR A 44 -26.86 -3.25 11.94
C TYR A 44 -27.14 -2.92 13.40
N ASN A 45 -28.41 -2.75 13.75
CA ASN A 45 -28.85 -2.49 15.12
C ASN A 45 -28.45 -3.65 16.05
N ALA A 46 -28.52 -4.89 15.57
CA ALA A 46 -28.07 -6.05 16.34
C ALA A 46 -26.57 -6.01 16.64
N LEU A 47 -25.73 -5.52 15.71
CA LEU A 47 -24.28 -5.38 15.95
C LEU A 47 -23.98 -4.37 17.06
N THR A 48 -24.77 -3.30 17.16
CA THR A 48 -24.57 -2.23 18.15
C THR A 48 -25.27 -2.49 19.50
N ALA A 49 -26.24 -3.43 19.53
CA ALA A 49 -26.94 -3.78 20.74
C ALA A 49 -26.03 -4.51 21.76
N ASN A 50 -26.21 -4.20 23.05
CA ASN A 50 -25.48 -4.87 24.10
C ASN A 50 -26.00 -6.30 24.32
N ALA A 51 -25.07 -7.24 24.34
CA ALA A 51 -25.30 -8.61 24.77
C ALA A 51 -25.46 -8.68 26.30
N ALA A 52 -25.87 -9.82 26.83
CA ALA A 52 -25.98 -10.04 28.28
C ALA A 52 -24.65 -9.84 29.05
N SER A 53 -23.53 -9.91 28.37
CA SER A 53 -22.20 -9.61 28.90
C SER A 53 -21.94 -8.11 29.13
N GLY A 54 -22.83 -7.24 28.65
CA GLY A 54 -22.65 -5.78 28.68
C GLY A 54 -21.84 -5.20 27.52
N SER A 55 -21.25 -6.05 26.67
CA SER A 55 -20.52 -5.62 25.47
C SER A 55 -21.45 -5.63 24.25
N ALA A 56 -21.18 -4.79 23.24
CA ALA A 56 -21.90 -4.82 21.99
C ALA A 56 -21.76 -6.19 21.31
N TYR A 57 -22.84 -6.72 20.75
CA TYR A 57 -22.85 -8.02 20.08
C TYR A 57 -21.84 -8.07 18.92
N GLY A 58 -21.69 -6.98 18.17
CA GLY A 58 -20.70 -6.86 17.09
C GLY A 58 -19.28 -7.12 17.57
N SER A 59 -18.94 -6.74 18.81
CA SER A 59 -17.61 -7.01 19.37
C SER A 59 -17.32 -8.51 19.51
N SER A 60 -18.35 -9.31 19.82
CA SER A 60 -18.20 -10.77 19.87
C SER A 60 -17.98 -11.41 18.50
N LEU A 61 -18.36 -10.71 17.44
CA LEU A 61 -18.11 -11.07 16.03
C LEU A 61 -16.79 -10.45 15.52
N GLY A 62 -16.07 -9.71 16.41
CA GLY A 62 -14.78 -9.08 16.15
C GLY A 62 -14.87 -7.77 15.38
N PHE A 63 -16.03 -7.10 15.34
CA PHE A 63 -16.11 -5.71 14.88
C PHE A 63 -15.73 -4.77 16.02
N THR A 64 -15.11 -3.66 15.68
CA THR A 64 -14.92 -2.56 16.62
C THR A 64 -16.23 -1.78 16.72
N VAL A 65 -16.81 -1.72 17.91
CA VAL A 65 -18.03 -0.93 18.18
C VAL A 65 -17.70 0.08 19.25
N SER A 66 -17.86 1.37 18.93
CA SER A 66 -17.64 2.48 19.84
C SER A 66 -18.77 3.49 19.74
N ASN A 67 -19.20 4.05 20.87
CA ASN A 67 -20.29 5.02 20.93
C ASN A 67 -21.58 4.56 20.22
N GLY A 68 -21.92 3.26 20.28
CA GLY A 68 -23.08 2.68 19.65
C GLY A 68 -23.02 2.62 18.11
N GLN A 69 -21.85 2.74 17.53
CA GLN A 69 -21.63 2.63 16.09
C GLN A 69 -20.55 1.59 15.77
N VAL A 70 -20.74 0.88 14.67
CA VAL A 70 -19.70 -0.02 14.13
C VAL A 70 -18.67 0.83 13.39
N ASP A 71 -17.39 0.63 13.72
CA ASP A 71 -16.30 1.21 12.95
C ASP A 71 -16.27 0.61 11.54
N THR A 72 -16.55 1.45 10.54
CA THR A 72 -16.58 1.04 9.14
C THR A 72 -15.24 0.51 8.65
N SER A 73 -14.12 1.03 9.19
CA SER A 73 -12.77 0.54 8.87
C SER A 73 -12.60 -0.91 9.30
N SER A 74 -13.11 -1.30 10.46
CA SER A 74 -13.05 -2.68 10.93
C SER A 74 -13.89 -3.64 10.09
N VAL A 75 -15.01 -3.16 9.52
CA VAL A 75 -15.83 -3.94 8.57
C VAL A 75 -15.08 -4.16 7.27
N MET A 76 -14.47 -3.09 6.75
CA MET A 76 -13.70 -3.13 5.51
C MET A 76 -12.53 -4.11 5.63
N LEU A 77 -11.74 -4.01 6.71
CA LEU A 77 -10.60 -4.89 6.96
C LEU A 77 -11.01 -6.38 7.05
N LYS A 78 -12.19 -6.69 7.62
CA LYS A 78 -12.69 -8.07 7.68
C LYS A 78 -13.14 -8.64 6.34
N SER A 79 -13.64 -7.79 5.45
CA SER A 79 -14.06 -8.21 4.11
C SER A 79 -12.92 -8.21 3.10
N LEU A 80 -11.77 -7.67 3.48
CA LEU A 80 -10.60 -7.53 2.63
C LEU A 80 -9.93 -8.89 2.41
N LYS A 81 -9.74 -9.25 1.15
CA LYS A 81 -8.96 -10.41 0.71
C LYS A 81 -7.65 -9.93 0.09
N GLY A 82 -6.56 -10.59 0.39
CA GLY A 82 -5.21 -10.24 -0.07
C GLY A 82 -4.20 -10.22 1.09
N PRO A 83 -2.97 -9.80 0.85
CA PRO A 83 -2.43 -9.35 -0.44
C PRO A 83 -2.35 -10.46 -1.49
N PHE A 84 -2.60 -10.11 -2.74
CA PHE A 84 -2.33 -10.94 -3.91
C PHE A 84 -1.32 -10.21 -4.79
N VAL A 85 -0.53 -10.96 -5.54
CA VAL A 85 0.38 -10.40 -6.54
C VAL A 85 -0.15 -10.74 -7.92
N ALA A 86 -0.27 -9.73 -8.78
CA ALA A 86 -0.75 -9.88 -10.13
C ALA A 86 0.29 -10.58 -11.00
N GLY A 87 -0.14 -11.64 -11.71
CA GLY A 87 0.62 -12.29 -12.78
C GLY A 87 0.38 -11.62 -14.14
N ASP A 88 0.72 -12.34 -15.21
CA ASP A 88 0.51 -11.84 -16.58
C ASP A 88 -0.97 -11.67 -16.93
N THR A 89 -1.86 -12.41 -16.28
CA THR A 89 -3.31 -12.29 -16.41
C THR A 89 -3.96 -12.43 -15.04
N VAL A 90 -4.82 -11.48 -14.69
CA VAL A 90 -5.60 -11.51 -13.46
C VAL A 90 -7.07 -11.36 -13.79
N GLN A 91 -7.89 -12.24 -13.23
CA GLN A 91 -9.35 -12.09 -13.27
C GLN A 91 -9.87 -11.86 -11.85
N LEU A 92 -10.50 -10.72 -11.64
CA LEU A 92 -11.23 -10.46 -10.41
C LEU A 92 -12.54 -11.26 -10.41
N PRO A 93 -13.02 -11.75 -9.25
CA PRO A 93 -14.27 -12.53 -9.17
C PRO A 93 -15.54 -11.69 -9.39
N PHE A 94 -15.40 -10.38 -9.58
CA PHE A 94 -16.47 -9.42 -9.81
C PHE A 94 -15.99 -8.26 -10.68
N VAL A 95 -16.93 -7.47 -11.19
CA VAL A 95 -16.62 -6.19 -11.85
C VAL A 95 -16.55 -5.11 -10.76
N PRO A 96 -15.38 -4.48 -10.57
CA PRO A 96 -15.23 -3.44 -9.55
C PRO A 96 -16.13 -2.24 -9.83
N LYS A 97 -16.78 -1.72 -8.78
CA LYS A 97 -17.47 -0.43 -8.81
C LYS A 97 -16.58 0.69 -8.33
N MET A 98 -15.62 0.36 -7.47
CA MET A 98 -14.63 1.31 -6.95
C MET A 98 -13.24 0.72 -7.09
N VAL A 99 -12.31 1.55 -7.52
CA VAL A 99 -10.90 1.21 -7.68
C VAL A 99 -10.07 2.25 -6.95
N TYR A 100 -9.13 1.78 -6.15
CA TYR A 100 -8.11 2.63 -5.55
C TYR A 100 -6.73 2.16 -6.03
N ARG A 101 -5.91 3.09 -6.48
CA ARG A 101 -4.52 2.83 -6.88
C ARG A 101 -3.58 3.71 -6.06
N ASN A 102 -2.67 3.06 -5.29
CA ASN A 102 -1.78 3.76 -4.36
C ASN A 102 -2.54 4.76 -3.46
N ASP A 103 -3.65 4.28 -2.86
CA ASP A 103 -4.53 5.01 -1.93
C ASP A 103 -5.37 6.14 -2.55
N LYS A 104 -5.41 6.26 -3.88
CA LYS A 104 -6.23 7.24 -4.61
C LYS A 104 -7.32 6.55 -5.42
N ALA A 105 -8.47 7.21 -5.56
CA ALA A 105 -9.50 6.74 -6.47
C ALA A 105 -8.97 6.72 -7.92
N SER A 106 -9.28 5.67 -8.64
CA SER A 106 -8.86 5.47 -10.04
C SER A 106 -10.03 4.96 -10.86
N GLU A 107 -10.08 5.34 -12.13
CA GLU A 107 -11.07 4.81 -13.08
C GLU A 107 -10.63 3.47 -13.69
N SER A 108 -9.31 3.17 -13.65
CA SER A 108 -8.76 1.94 -14.23
C SER A 108 -8.59 0.84 -13.19
N ALA A 109 -9.22 -0.30 -13.44
CA ALA A 109 -9.04 -1.54 -12.69
C ALA A 109 -7.96 -2.46 -13.31
N GLU A 110 -7.18 -1.97 -14.25
CA GLU A 110 -6.11 -2.73 -14.90
C GLU A 110 -5.04 -3.13 -13.87
N LEU A 111 -4.67 -4.40 -13.88
CA LEU A 111 -3.63 -4.97 -13.03
C LEU A 111 -2.46 -5.37 -13.92
N ASN A 112 -1.32 -4.76 -13.66
CA ASN A 112 -0.07 -5.12 -14.33
C ASN A 112 0.67 -6.20 -13.54
N LYS A 113 1.52 -6.96 -14.22
CA LYS A 113 2.39 -7.95 -13.56
C LYS A 113 3.16 -7.30 -12.39
N TYR A 114 3.12 -7.97 -11.24
CA TYR A 114 3.72 -7.53 -9.98
C TYR A 114 2.99 -6.38 -9.25
N ASP A 115 1.82 -5.94 -9.69
CA ASP A 115 0.97 -5.12 -8.85
C ASP A 115 0.51 -5.95 -7.63
N VAL A 116 0.54 -5.35 -6.45
CA VAL A 116 -0.05 -5.94 -5.25
C VAL A 116 -1.50 -5.47 -5.16
N TYR A 117 -2.43 -6.40 -4.98
CA TYR A 117 -3.83 -6.01 -4.89
C TYR A 117 -4.58 -6.70 -3.77
N TYR A 118 -5.59 -6.00 -3.30
CA TYR A 118 -6.57 -6.48 -2.34
C TYR A 118 -7.95 -6.25 -2.93
N TYR A 119 -8.92 -7.03 -2.53
CA TYR A 119 -10.29 -6.80 -2.95
C TYR A 119 -11.32 -7.16 -1.88
N SER A 120 -12.48 -6.54 -1.98
CA SER A 120 -13.67 -6.91 -1.23
C SER A 120 -14.83 -7.13 -2.19
N GLU A 121 -15.34 -8.36 -2.23
CA GLU A 121 -16.51 -8.72 -3.06
C GLU A 121 -17.77 -8.01 -2.58
N SER A 122 -17.94 -7.91 -1.25
CA SER A 122 -19.12 -7.26 -0.66
C SER A 122 -19.19 -5.77 -0.96
N LEU A 123 -18.03 -5.10 -1.02
CA LEU A 123 -17.92 -3.69 -1.36
C LEU A 123 -17.73 -3.47 -2.87
N GLN A 124 -17.54 -4.52 -3.65
CA GLN A 124 -17.19 -4.46 -5.08
C GLN A 124 -16.03 -3.49 -5.35
N THR A 125 -15.02 -3.53 -4.49
CA THR A 125 -13.89 -2.62 -4.47
C THR A 125 -12.58 -3.37 -4.62
N VAL A 126 -11.64 -2.81 -5.37
CA VAL A 126 -10.26 -3.28 -5.50
C VAL A 126 -9.29 -2.18 -5.11
N TRP A 127 -8.25 -2.54 -4.37
CA TRP A 127 -7.11 -1.69 -4.00
C TRP A 127 -5.87 -2.24 -4.66
N ILE A 128 -5.15 -1.40 -5.40
CA ILE A 128 -4.00 -1.76 -6.23
C ILE A 128 -2.80 -0.94 -5.76
N TYR A 129 -1.69 -1.61 -5.51
CA TYR A 129 -0.43 -0.98 -5.08
C TYR A 129 0.67 -1.35 -6.07
N THR A 130 1.31 -0.35 -6.65
CA THR A 130 2.41 -0.50 -7.61
C THR A 130 3.77 -0.24 -6.96
N ARG A 131 3.78 0.01 -5.64
CA ARG A 131 4.97 0.37 -4.87
C ARG A 131 5.94 -0.80 -4.80
N LYS A 132 7.22 -0.50 -5.04
CA LYS A 132 8.31 -1.46 -4.99
C LYS A 132 9.50 -0.85 -4.25
N ALA A 133 10.30 -1.70 -3.60
CA ALA A 133 11.60 -1.33 -3.11
C ALA A 133 12.61 -2.34 -3.65
N ALA A 134 13.57 -1.88 -4.44
CA ALA A 134 14.58 -2.76 -5.00
C ALA A 134 15.97 -2.39 -4.45
N GLY A 135 16.82 -3.37 -4.35
CA GLY A 135 18.18 -3.21 -3.88
C GLY A 135 18.70 -4.47 -3.19
N ARG A 136 19.88 -4.36 -2.62
CA ARG A 136 20.53 -5.45 -1.91
C ARG A 136 19.97 -5.57 -0.49
N ILE A 137 19.61 -6.77 -0.07
CA ILE A 137 19.27 -7.04 1.34
C ILE A 137 20.55 -6.85 2.16
N THR A 138 20.52 -5.91 3.11
CA THR A 138 21.64 -5.61 4.00
C THR A 138 21.47 -6.23 5.37
N ALA A 139 20.24 -6.49 5.80
CA ALA A 139 19.94 -7.13 7.08
C ALA A 139 18.60 -7.84 7.05
N VAL A 140 18.46 -8.84 7.91
CA VAL A 140 17.22 -9.58 8.17
C VAL A 140 17.01 -9.62 9.69
N SER A 141 15.82 -9.34 10.15
CA SER A 141 15.49 -9.27 11.57
C SER A 141 14.27 -10.15 11.90
N PRO A 142 14.23 -10.79 13.07
CA PRO A 142 15.29 -10.91 14.07
C PRO A 142 16.39 -11.92 13.66
N SER A 143 16.10 -12.83 12.73
CA SER A 143 17.07 -13.80 12.24
C SER A 143 16.71 -14.30 10.83
N ALA A 144 17.69 -14.87 10.11
CA ALA A 144 17.48 -15.46 8.79
C ALA A 144 16.49 -16.64 8.79
N SER A 145 16.42 -17.41 9.89
CA SER A 145 15.54 -18.58 10.01
C SER A 145 14.10 -18.25 10.39
N ALA A 146 13.87 -17.07 10.96
CA ALA A 146 12.53 -16.59 11.37
C ALA A 146 12.42 -15.07 11.13
N PRO A 147 12.48 -14.63 9.87
CA PRO A 147 12.47 -13.21 9.54
C PRO A 147 11.08 -12.63 9.73
N THR A 148 11.02 -11.42 10.28
CA THR A 148 9.82 -10.58 10.33
C THR A 148 10.01 -9.28 9.56
N ALA A 149 11.26 -8.91 9.28
CA ALA A 149 11.60 -7.72 8.51
C ALA A 149 12.88 -7.93 7.71
N VAL A 150 13.00 -7.23 6.61
CA VAL A 150 14.20 -7.14 5.77
C VAL A 150 14.61 -5.68 5.59
N THR A 151 15.91 -5.43 5.52
CA THR A 151 16.44 -4.09 5.24
C THR A 151 17.00 -4.06 3.82
N VAL A 152 16.45 -3.16 3.00
CA VAL A 152 16.89 -2.92 1.61
C VAL A 152 17.17 -1.43 1.46
N ALA A 153 18.33 -1.09 0.90
CA ALA A 153 18.78 0.30 0.69
C ALA A 153 18.64 1.20 1.94
N GLY A 154 18.90 0.63 3.13
CA GLY A 154 18.84 1.35 4.41
C GLY A 154 17.44 1.49 5.04
N VAL A 155 16.39 1.01 4.37
CA VAL A 155 15.02 1.02 4.89
C VAL A 155 14.61 -0.38 5.33
N SER A 156 14.02 -0.48 6.53
CA SER A 156 13.49 -1.75 7.06
C SER A 156 12.02 -1.91 6.68
N TYR A 157 11.68 -3.02 6.05
CA TYR A 157 10.33 -3.38 5.62
C TYR A 157 9.84 -4.59 6.39
N GLN A 158 8.63 -4.51 6.93
CA GLN A 158 7.97 -5.63 7.61
C GLN A 158 7.49 -6.66 6.57
N LEU A 159 7.61 -7.94 6.87
CA LEU A 159 7.09 -9.00 6.02
C LEU A 159 5.60 -9.19 6.31
N GLY A 160 4.76 -9.03 5.29
CA GLY A 160 3.31 -9.00 5.43
C GLY A 160 2.66 -10.35 5.71
N SER A 161 3.38 -11.45 5.58
CA SER A 161 2.82 -12.79 5.82
C SER A 161 3.89 -13.83 6.16
N THR A 162 3.45 -14.94 6.75
CA THR A 162 4.32 -16.11 7.00
C THR A 162 4.83 -16.74 5.70
N ALA A 163 4.09 -16.65 4.61
CA ALA A 163 4.53 -17.14 3.30
C ALA A 163 5.73 -16.34 2.78
N VAL A 164 5.69 -15.01 2.89
CA VAL A 164 6.81 -14.13 2.53
C VAL A 164 8.00 -14.37 3.46
N ALA A 165 7.76 -14.51 4.77
CA ALA A 165 8.81 -14.85 5.72
C ALA A 165 9.49 -16.18 5.38
N SER A 166 8.72 -17.19 5.00
CA SER A 166 9.26 -18.49 4.55
C SER A 166 10.07 -18.37 3.26
N LYS A 167 9.62 -17.52 2.32
CA LYS A 167 10.34 -17.24 1.08
C LYS A 167 11.70 -16.60 1.38
N VAL A 168 11.74 -15.57 2.22
CA VAL A 168 12.98 -14.92 2.65
C VAL A 168 13.88 -15.88 3.40
N SER A 169 13.37 -16.67 4.34
CA SER A 169 14.16 -17.63 5.10
C SER A 169 14.76 -18.75 4.24
N SER A 170 14.14 -19.05 3.09
CA SER A 170 14.65 -20.06 2.14
C SER A 170 15.85 -19.57 1.32
N LEU A 171 16.06 -18.23 1.27
CA LEU A 171 17.24 -17.66 0.65
C LEU A 171 18.48 -17.94 1.50
N ASN A 172 19.64 -18.06 0.86
CA ASN A 172 20.89 -18.30 1.58
C ASN A 172 21.18 -17.15 2.56
N GLY A 173 21.30 -17.46 3.86
CA GLY A 173 21.50 -16.45 4.90
C GLY A 173 20.35 -15.45 5.02
N GLY A 174 19.10 -15.83 4.62
CA GLY A 174 17.95 -14.90 4.57
C GLY A 174 18.06 -13.89 3.44
N GLY A 175 18.84 -14.19 2.40
CA GLY A 175 19.07 -13.34 1.24
C GLY A 175 20.00 -12.16 1.49
N VAL A 176 20.69 -12.07 2.63
CA VAL A 176 21.65 -10.99 2.88
C VAL A 176 22.75 -11.02 1.81
N GLY A 177 22.91 -9.89 1.11
CA GLY A 177 23.82 -9.77 -0.03
C GLY A 177 23.14 -9.97 -1.39
N GLU A 178 21.93 -10.53 -1.45
CA GLU A 178 21.18 -10.69 -2.70
C GLU A 178 20.47 -9.40 -3.11
N VAL A 179 20.37 -9.17 -4.42
CA VAL A 179 19.52 -8.10 -4.97
C VAL A 179 18.13 -8.64 -5.14
N VAL A 180 17.17 -7.92 -4.60
CA VAL A 180 15.75 -8.29 -4.63
C VAL A 180 14.89 -7.10 -5.00
N THR A 181 13.68 -7.38 -5.45
CA THR A 181 12.60 -6.40 -5.54
C THR A 181 11.50 -6.80 -4.57
N LEU A 182 11.25 -5.96 -3.58
CA LEU A 182 10.15 -6.09 -2.65
C LEU A 182 8.89 -5.49 -3.27
N LEU A 183 7.82 -6.26 -3.32
CA LEU A 183 6.49 -5.77 -3.71
C LEU A 183 5.75 -5.33 -2.45
N LEU A 184 5.34 -4.06 -2.41
CA LEU A 184 4.81 -3.46 -1.20
C LEU A 184 3.28 -3.36 -1.24
N GLY A 185 2.66 -3.79 -0.17
CA GLY A 185 1.21 -3.77 0.02
C GLY A 185 0.67 -2.48 0.62
N MET A 186 -0.53 -2.57 1.20
CA MET A 186 -1.33 -1.45 1.70
C MET A 186 -0.58 -0.58 2.72
N ASP A 187 0.05 -1.20 3.70
CA ASP A 187 0.78 -0.53 4.78
C ASP A 187 2.31 -0.50 4.53
N ASN A 188 2.72 -0.59 3.26
CA ASN A 188 4.12 -0.76 2.85
C ASN A 188 4.80 -2.03 3.42
N GLU A 189 4.02 -3.00 3.88
CA GLU A 189 4.54 -4.32 4.19
C GLU A 189 4.88 -5.09 2.91
N VAL A 190 5.83 -6.00 3.02
CA VAL A 190 6.26 -6.83 1.89
C VAL A 190 5.21 -7.89 1.61
N ALA A 191 4.54 -7.78 0.49
CA ALA A 191 3.57 -8.75 0.01
C ALA A 191 4.22 -9.91 -0.75
N ASP A 192 5.34 -9.66 -1.44
CA ASP A 192 6.18 -10.68 -2.05
C ASP A 192 7.60 -10.16 -2.32
N VAL A 193 8.52 -11.08 -2.59
CA VAL A 193 9.92 -10.81 -2.91
C VAL A 193 10.25 -11.44 -4.25
N ILE A 194 10.74 -10.63 -5.18
CA ILE A 194 11.25 -11.09 -6.47
C ILE A 194 12.78 -11.23 -6.35
N THR A 195 13.32 -12.32 -6.85
CA THR A 195 14.74 -12.67 -6.80
C THR A 195 15.25 -13.11 -8.17
N GLY A 196 16.56 -13.18 -8.35
CA GLY A 196 17.18 -13.63 -9.61
C GLY A 196 16.99 -12.60 -10.73
N GLU A 197 16.93 -13.06 -11.97
CA GLU A 197 16.82 -12.22 -13.16
C GLU A 197 15.53 -11.38 -13.19
N GLU A 198 14.48 -11.82 -12.52
CA GLU A 198 13.22 -11.07 -12.41
C GLU A 198 13.28 -9.93 -11.39
N ALA A 199 14.33 -9.84 -10.57
CA ALA A 199 14.54 -8.74 -9.62
C ALA A 199 14.93 -7.40 -10.30
N ASP A 200 14.95 -7.35 -11.62
CA ASP A 200 15.22 -6.12 -12.37
C ASP A 200 14.09 -5.11 -12.17
N SER A 201 14.43 -3.94 -11.65
CA SER A 201 13.48 -2.87 -11.41
C SER A 201 14.01 -1.53 -11.88
N VAL A 202 13.12 -0.75 -12.49
CA VAL A 202 13.40 0.59 -12.99
C VAL A 202 12.71 1.60 -12.10
N PHE A 203 13.47 2.58 -11.64
CA PHE A 203 13.00 3.74 -10.88
C PHE A 203 13.42 5.01 -11.57
N TYR A 204 12.72 6.08 -11.29
CA TYR A 204 13.15 7.43 -11.68
C TYR A 204 13.61 8.17 -10.44
N GLY A 205 14.47 9.15 -10.59
CA GLY A 205 14.97 9.91 -9.47
C GLY A 205 15.59 11.24 -9.88
N VAL A 206 15.85 12.08 -8.88
CA VAL A 206 16.52 13.37 -9.06
C VAL A 206 17.93 13.27 -8.51
N VAL A 207 18.90 13.70 -9.33
CA VAL A 207 20.31 13.79 -8.93
C VAL A 207 20.44 14.82 -7.82
N GLN A 208 20.94 14.40 -6.67
CA GLN A 208 21.22 15.27 -5.53
C GLN A 208 22.65 15.79 -5.53
N GLY A 209 23.55 15.05 -6.12
CA GLY A 209 24.96 15.43 -6.22
C GLY A 209 25.77 14.39 -6.98
N ALA A 210 26.91 14.84 -7.49
CA ALA A 210 27.88 13.99 -8.13
C ALA A 210 29.28 14.33 -7.60
N ALA A 211 29.97 13.33 -7.09
CA ALA A 211 31.33 13.48 -6.56
C ALA A 211 32.27 12.50 -7.25
N ARG A 212 33.48 13.01 -7.64
CA ARG A 212 34.54 12.15 -8.17
C ARG A 212 35.33 11.52 -7.02
N SER A 213 35.54 10.21 -7.12
CA SER A 213 36.39 9.47 -6.17
C SER A 213 37.39 8.60 -6.92
N LEU A 214 38.59 8.45 -6.36
CA LEU A 214 39.54 7.45 -6.84
C LEU A 214 39.09 6.06 -6.40
N VAL A 215 39.22 5.08 -7.29
CA VAL A 215 39.01 3.67 -6.93
C VAL A 215 40.32 3.15 -6.39
N GLU A 216 40.31 2.71 -5.12
CA GLU A 216 41.54 2.32 -4.41
C GLU A 216 42.19 1.04 -4.96
N ASP A 217 41.46 0.17 -5.68
CA ASP A 217 41.95 -1.14 -6.08
C ASP A 217 42.99 -1.15 -7.22
N ASN A 218 43.05 -0.11 -8.07
CA ASN A 218 43.99 -0.07 -9.19
C ASN A 218 44.71 1.26 -9.40
N GLY A 219 44.47 2.26 -8.56
CA GLY A 219 45.23 3.54 -8.58
C GLY A 219 45.11 4.42 -9.84
N ALA A 220 44.39 3.97 -10.87
CA ALA A 220 44.31 4.64 -12.16
C ALA A 220 42.89 5.08 -12.58
N ASP A 221 41.84 4.48 -12.00
CA ASP A 221 40.47 4.76 -12.42
C ASP A 221 39.79 5.74 -11.48
N VAL A 222 39.32 6.85 -12.05
CA VAL A 222 38.46 7.82 -11.38
C VAL A 222 37.01 7.45 -11.71
N LEU A 223 36.25 7.04 -10.73
CA LEU A 223 34.80 6.89 -10.83
C LEU A 223 34.09 8.14 -10.31
N GLN A 224 32.93 8.38 -10.86
CA GLN A 224 32.03 9.40 -10.36
C GLN A 224 30.93 8.72 -9.57
N ARG A 225 30.70 9.15 -8.33
CA ARG A 225 29.55 8.74 -7.52
C ARG A 225 28.41 9.71 -7.75
N VAL A 226 27.27 9.20 -8.19
CA VAL A 226 26.04 9.98 -8.38
C VAL A 226 25.05 9.58 -7.31
N SER A 227 24.64 10.55 -6.50
CA SER A 227 23.61 10.36 -5.48
C SER A 227 22.26 10.77 -6.07
N VAL A 228 21.29 9.87 -6.03
CA VAL A 228 19.95 10.02 -6.63
C VAL A 228 18.89 9.72 -5.59
N MET A 229 17.93 10.61 -5.40
CA MET A 229 16.72 10.34 -4.67
C MET A 229 15.67 9.77 -5.63
N CYS A 230 15.26 8.56 -5.39
CA CYS A 230 14.36 7.83 -6.27
C CYS A 230 12.90 7.95 -5.86
N THR A 231 12.00 7.66 -6.80
CA THR A 231 10.54 7.73 -6.62
C THR A 231 9.98 6.74 -5.60
N ASP A 232 10.73 5.71 -5.23
CA ASP A 232 10.42 4.81 -4.12
C ASP A 232 10.82 5.38 -2.74
N GLY A 233 11.33 6.61 -2.68
CA GLY A 233 11.77 7.28 -1.45
C GLY A 233 13.16 6.86 -0.98
N ILE A 234 13.88 6.05 -1.76
CA ILE A 234 15.21 5.55 -1.41
C ILE A 234 16.27 6.40 -2.09
N GLN A 235 17.26 6.86 -1.30
CA GLN A 235 18.44 7.50 -1.83
C GLN A 235 19.47 6.43 -2.24
N ARG A 236 19.85 6.44 -3.52
CA ARG A 236 20.87 5.54 -4.07
C ARG A 236 22.14 6.29 -4.42
N THR A 237 23.26 5.60 -4.30
CA THR A 237 24.56 6.12 -4.75
C THR A 237 25.16 5.14 -5.74
N VAL A 238 25.23 5.55 -6.98
CA VAL A 238 25.68 4.71 -8.10
C VAL A 238 27.01 5.20 -8.62
N ASN A 239 27.94 4.27 -8.89
CA ASN A 239 29.20 4.58 -9.53
C ASN A 239 29.01 4.60 -11.05
N VAL A 240 29.43 5.67 -11.68
CA VAL A 240 29.34 5.87 -13.13
C VAL A 240 30.70 6.25 -13.72
N ASP A 241 30.84 6.07 -15.03
CA ASP A 241 32.04 6.50 -15.73
C ASP A 241 32.25 8.03 -15.61
N LYS A 242 33.51 8.43 -15.48
CA LYS A 242 33.92 9.83 -15.31
C LYS A 242 33.55 10.74 -16.49
N SER A 243 33.29 10.16 -17.66
CA SER A 243 32.89 10.90 -18.86
C SER A 243 31.42 11.31 -18.84
N LEU A 244 30.59 10.63 -18.01
CA LEU A 244 29.19 10.94 -17.90
C LEU A 244 28.97 12.15 -17.01
N ASN A 245 27.99 12.97 -17.36
CA ASN A 245 27.64 14.16 -16.61
C ASN A 245 26.19 14.11 -16.17
N TYR A 246 25.98 14.07 -14.86
CA TYR A 246 24.65 14.08 -14.24
C TYR A 246 24.54 15.29 -13.31
N PRO A 247 24.10 16.45 -13.83
CA PRO A 247 23.95 17.65 -13.02
C PRO A 247 22.93 17.49 -11.90
N THR A 248 23.18 18.12 -10.77
CA THR A 248 22.21 18.17 -9.65
C THR A 248 20.88 18.75 -10.14
N GLY A 249 19.79 18.14 -9.73
CA GLY A 249 18.42 18.51 -10.12
C GLY A 249 17.93 17.84 -11.41
N TRP A 250 18.77 17.07 -12.10
CA TRP A 250 18.32 16.32 -13.27
C TRP A 250 17.57 15.06 -12.90
N LEU A 251 16.55 14.74 -13.69
CA LEU A 251 15.88 13.45 -13.66
C LEU A 251 16.75 12.41 -14.37
N VAL A 252 16.83 11.24 -13.77
CA VAL A 252 17.54 10.08 -14.30
C VAL A 252 16.71 8.82 -14.08
N GLU A 253 16.99 7.81 -14.89
CA GLU A 253 16.52 6.43 -14.68
C GLU A 253 17.56 5.67 -13.86
N ILE A 254 17.12 4.96 -12.85
CA ILE A 254 17.90 4.00 -12.08
C ILE A 254 17.36 2.60 -12.37
N ARG A 255 18.25 1.73 -12.82
CA ARG A 255 17.94 0.32 -13.00
C ARG A 255 18.67 -0.49 -11.94
N VAL A 256 17.94 -1.32 -11.23
CA VAL A 256 18.47 -2.24 -10.22
C VAL A 256 18.34 -3.65 -10.76
N THR A 257 19.47 -4.34 -10.91
CA THR A 257 19.55 -5.72 -11.40
C THR A 257 20.36 -6.59 -10.43
N PRO A 258 20.33 -7.91 -10.56
CA PRO A 258 21.22 -8.79 -9.78
C PRO A 258 22.71 -8.46 -9.92
N GLU A 259 23.13 -7.91 -11.07
CA GLU A 259 24.52 -7.51 -11.35
C GLU A 259 24.89 -6.19 -10.68
N GLY A 260 23.90 -5.36 -10.32
CA GLY A 260 24.15 -4.08 -9.65
C GLY A 260 23.14 -2.99 -10.05
N GLU A 261 23.47 -1.78 -9.67
CA GLU A 261 22.69 -0.57 -9.95
C GLU A 261 23.35 0.24 -11.06
N SER A 262 22.55 0.75 -11.97
CA SER A 262 23.01 1.64 -13.04
C SER A 262 22.15 2.90 -13.11
N VAL A 263 22.76 3.97 -13.59
CA VAL A 263 22.13 5.26 -13.83
C VAL A 263 22.16 5.56 -15.33
N SER A 264 21.06 5.99 -15.89
CA SER A 264 20.98 6.48 -17.26
C SER A 264 20.24 7.82 -17.34
N GLY A 265 20.70 8.68 -18.25
CA GLY A 265 20.05 9.96 -18.51
C GLY A 265 18.72 9.74 -19.25
N ILE A 266 17.72 10.51 -18.87
CA ILE A 266 16.45 10.62 -19.60
C ILE A 266 16.28 12.03 -20.14
N GLU A 267 15.34 12.21 -21.07
CA GLU A 267 15.00 13.55 -21.54
C GLU A 267 14.41 14.39 -20.41
N ASN A 268 15.08 15.50 -20.10
CA ASN A 268 14.63 16.45 -19.10
C ASN A 268 13.90 17.61 -19.78
N LYS A 269 12.61 17.80 -19.46
CA LYS A 269 11.79 18.89 -19.95
C LYS A 269 11.41 19.82 -18.82
N VAL A 270 11.84 21.07 -18.91
CA VAL A 270 11.43 22.10 -17.95
C VAL A 270 10.06 22.64 -18.33
N VAL A 271 9.11 22.53 -17.41
CA VAL A 271 7.75 23.03 -17.55
C VAL A 271 7.47 24.01 -16.41
N THR A 272 6.91 25.17 -16.73
CA THR A 272 6.51 26.18 -15.75
C THR A 272 4.99 26.39 -15.81
N GLY A 273 4.37 26.55 -14.66
CA GLY A 273 2.91 26.80 -14.57
C GLY A 273 2.42 26.75 -13.14
N LYS A 274 1.16 27.11 -12.96
CA LYS A 274 0.46 26.87 -11.69
C LYS A 274 -0.22 25.52 -11.75
N VAL A 275 -0.19 24.82 -10.63
CA VAL A 275 -1.02 23.62 -10.42
C VAL A 275 -2.47 24.10 -10.24
N SER A 276 -3.42 23.44 -10.90
CA SER A 276 -4.85 23.70 -10.71
C SER A 276 -5.31 23.33 -9.29
N ALA A 277 -6.42 23.90 -8.83
CA ALA A 277 -6.94 23.64 -7.48
C ALA A 277 -7.31 22.15 -7.23
N ASP A 278 -7.66 21.44 -8.30
CA ASP A 278 -7.95 20.00 -8.30
C ASP A 278 -6.71 19.12 -8.54
N ALA A 279 -5.52 19.74 -8.62
CA ALA A 279 -4.25 19.09 -8.93
C ALA A 279 -4.23 18.30 -10.28
N ALA A 280 -5.20 18.54 -11.17
CA ALA A 280 -5.30 17.82 -12.44
C ALA A 280 -4.37 18.38 -13.53
N THR A 281 -3.93 19.64 -13.42
CA THR A 281 -3.10 20.27 -14.45
C THR A 281 -1.94 21.07 -13.87
N LEU A 282 -0.83 21.13 -14.62
CA LEU A 282 0.28 22.05 -14.42
C LEU A 282 0.36 23.01 -15.63
N GLY A 283 -0.13 24.23 -15.46
CA GLY A 283 -0.28 25.19 -16.56
C GLY A 283 -1.21 24.62 -17.66
N LYS A 284 -0.64 24.37 -18.85
CA LYS A 284 -1.38 23.80 -19.99
C LYS A 284 -1.30 22.26 -20.10
N TYR A 285 -0.58 21.62 -19.22
CA TYR A 285 -0.37 20.17 -19.26
C TYR A 285 -1.31 19.49 -18.28
N THR A 286 -1.96 18.42 -18.71
CA THR A 286 -2.72 17.52 -17.84
C THR A 286 -1.74 16.58 -17.14
N LEU A 287 -1.89 16.45 -15.83
CA LEU A 287 -1.13 15.46 -15.04
C LEU A 287 -1.78 14.09 -15.20
N ALA A 288 -0.96 13.06 -15.30
CA ALA A 288 -1.46 11.69 -15.29
C ALA A 288 -1.93 11.30 -13.89
N ASP A 289 -2.87 10.36 -13.79
CA ASP A 289 -3.43 9.91 -12.51
C ASP A 289 -2.38 9.25 -11.61
N ASP A 290 -1.32 8.71 -12.19
CA ASP A 290 -0.18 8.07 -11.51
C ASP A 290 1.07 8.97 -11.47
N VAL A 291 0.92 10.28 -11.73
CA VAL A 291 2.05 11.22 -11.69
C VAL A 291 2.78 11.15 -10.35
N GLN A 292 4.09 11.01 -10.42
CA GLN A 292 4.97 11.02 -9.24
C GLN A 292 5.60 12.41 -9.10
N ILE A 293 5.42 13.02 -7.94
CA ILE A 293 5.91 14.36 -7.66
C ILE A 293 7.04 14.24 -6.64
N LEU A 294 8.26 14.64 -7.06
CA LEU A 294 9.41 14.79 -6.18
C LEU A 294 9.58 16.27 -5.86
N ASP A 295 9.32 16.66 -4.62
CA ASP A 295 9.52 18.04 -4.17
C ASP A 295 11.00 18.28 -3.87
N THR A 296 11.59 19.22 -4.62
CA THR A 296 12.97 19.66 -4.45
C THR A 296 13.00 21.13 -4.00
N THR A 297 12.37 21.43 -2.85
CA THR A 297 12.33 22.81 -2.35
C THR A 297 13.72 23.45 -2.22
N SER A 298 13.76 24.78 -2.27
CA SER A 298 15.00 25.58 -2.28
C SER A 298 15.90 25.47 -1.03
N GLU A 299 15.37 24.88 0.04
CA GLU A 299 16.15 24.53 1.23
C GLU A 299 16.77 23.14 1.12
N GLY A 300 16.56 22.53 0.04
CA GLY A 300 16.51 21.27 -0.31
C GLY A 300 17.34 20.21 -0.36
N VAL A 301 18.41 20.15 -0.62
CA VAL A 301 19.25 18.95 -0.80
C VAL A 301 19.45 18.12 0.48
N ALA A 302 19.04 18.63 1.63
CA ALA A 302 19.10 17.95 2.93
C ALA A 302 17.73 17.48 3.44
N GLY A 303 16.63 17.87 2.81
CA GLY A 303 15.27 17.42 3.17
C GLY A 303 14.92 16.15 2.42
N ALA A 304 14.36 15.18 3.11
CA ALA A 304 13.80 14.00 2.46
C ALA A 304 12.78 14.43 1.39
N ILE A 305 13.07 14.11 0.14
CA ILE A 305 12.09 14.23 -0.94
C ILE A 305 10.96 13.27 -0.58
N ARG A 306 9.80 13.81 -0.26
CA ARG A 306 8.62 13.00 0.02
C ARG A 306 7.80 12.96 -1.26
N PRO A 307 7.34 11.80 -1.71
CA PRO A 307 6.25 11.78 -2.67
C PRO A 307 5.05 12.44 -1.98
N HIS A 308 4.68 13.62 -2.45
CA HIS A 308 3.43 14.23 -2.04
C HIS A 308 2.30 13.61 -2.85
N PRO A 309 1.22 13.12 -2.21
CA PRO A 309 -0.01 12.92 -2.92
C PRO A 309 -0.46 14.28 -3.50
N PRO A 310 -1.08 14.32 -4.68
CA PRO A 310 -1.77 15.52 -5.12
C PRO A 310 -2.75 15.94 -4.03
N ALA A 311 -2.82 17.22 -3.76
CA ALA A 311 -3.63 17.82 -2.70
C ALA A 311 -5.11 17.62 -2.96
#